data_8d4da9358da669ac79dd31e778f9a39f
#
_entry.id   8d4da9358da669ac79dd31e778f9a39f
#
_cell.length_a   1.000
_cell.length_b   1.000
_cell.length_c   1.000
_cell.angle_alpha   90.00
_cell.angle_beta   90.00
_cell.angle_gamma   90.00
#
_symmetry.space_group_name_H-M   'P 1'
#
loop_
_entity.id
_entity.type
_entity.pdbx_description
1 polymer ?
#
loop_
_entity_poly.entity_id
_entity_poly.type
_entity_poly.pdbx_seq_one_letter_code
_entity_poly.pdbx_strand_id
1 'polypeptide(L)'
;MQENRFHLAGYLAARPTLRSLPSGMAVANARLAQTYRLSRNGLPSEHTNWFSLVFYGDLAILAMELEKGTNLYVEGSFDQRPFTGQDHRKRYIYEVTVQKFFRIGRASEEENQPGAANLPPKDEAFNDEADNVQFEEEVPWAI
;
A
#
# COMPACT_ATOMS: atom_id res chain seq x y z
N MET A 1 11.85 21.65 13.32
CA MET A 1 10.63 21.35 12.54
C MET A 1 10.70 19.89 12.13
N GLN A 2 9.62 19.15 12.32
CA GLN A 2 9.53 17.74 11.90
C GLN A 2 8.34 17.64 10.96
N GLU A 3 8.51 16.97 9.82
CA GLU A 3 7.47 16.81 8.83
C GLU A 3 7.47 15.36 8.32
N ASN A 4 6.29 14.76 8.22
CA ASN A 4 6.07 13.44 7.61
C ASN A 4 4.95 13.56 6.58
N ARG A 5 5.35 13.79 5.35
CA ARG A 5 4.43 13.95 4.23
C ARG A 5 4.82 12.98 3.11
N PHE A 6 3.87 12.18 2.68
CA PHE A 6 4.07 11.15 1.68
C PHE A 6 3.03 11.28 0.55
N HIS A 7 3.51 11.26 -0.68
CA HIS A 7 2.70 11.35 -1.89
C HIS A 7 2.98 10.13 -2.75
N LEU A 8 1.92 9.51 -3.24
CA LEU A 8 2.03 8.27 -3.99
C LEU A 8 0.93 8.17 -5.03
N ALA A 9 1.28 7.71 -6.23
CA ALA A 9 0.32 7.31 -7.25
C ALA A 9 0.61 5.89 -7.72
N GLY A 10 -0.44 5.12 -7.95
CA GLY A 10 -0.33 3.74 -8.40
C GLY A 10 -1.69 3.08 -8.58
N TYR A 11 -1.69 1.78 -8.73
CA TYR A 11 -2.89 0.98 -8.98
C TYR A 11 -3.24 0.11 -7.78
N LEU A 12 -4.52 0.07 -7.41
CA LEU A 12 -4.99 -0.81 -6.36
C LEU A 12 -4.87 -2.28 -6.76
N ALA A 13 -4.20 -3.07 -5.93
CA ALA A 13 -4.01 -4.50 -6.13
C ALA A 13 -5.29 -5.30 -5.94
N ALA A 14 -6.17 -4.81 -5.08
CA ALA A 14 -7.45 -5.42 -4.74
C ALA A 14 -8.40 -4.34 -4.21
N ARG A 15 -9.67 -4.70 -4.10
CA ARG A 15 -10.65 -3.86 -3.41
C ARG A 15 -10.24 -3.68 -1.94
N PRO A 16 -10.34 -2.47 -1.36
CA PRO A 16 -10.06 -2.26 0.05
C PRO A 16 -10.92 -3.14 0.96
N THR A 17 -10.37 -3.55 2.08
CA THR A 17 -11.08 -4.32 3.10
C THR A 17 -11.44 -3.45 4.29
N LEU A 18 -12.69 -3.48 4.70
CA LEU A 18 -13.22 -2.71 5.83
C LEU A 18 -13.22 -3.55 7.10
N ARG A 19 -12.81 -2.93 8.21
CA ARG A 19 -12.95 -3.46 9.57
C ARG A 19 -13.32 -2.34 10.53
N SER A 20 -13.73 -2.71 11.72
CA SER A 20 -14.01 -1.75 12.80
C SER A 20 -13.03 -1.95 13.95
N LEU A 21 -12.57 -0.85 14.52
CA LEU A 21 -11.83 -0.87 15.78
C LEU A 21 -12.80 -1.09 16.96
N PRO A 22 -12.28 -1.48 18.15
CA PRO A 22 -13.10 -1.59 19.36
C PRO A 22 -13.84 -0.29 19.72
N SER A 23 -13.29 0.87 19.32
CA SER A 23 -13.94 2.19 19.46
C SER A 23 -15.14 2.41 18.53
N GLY A 24 -15.38 1.50 17.57
CA GLY A 24 -16.38 1.67 16.53
C GLY A 24 -15.89 2.42 15.28
N MET A 25 -14.66 2.94 15.29
CA MET A 25 -14.08 3.64 14.14
C MET A 25 -13.86 2.68 12.97
N ALA A 26 -14.31 3.07 11.78
CA ALA A 26 -14.05 2.34 10.56
C ALA A 26 -12.58 2.44 10.14
N VAL A 27 -12.01 1.33 9.70
CA VAL A 27 -10.65 1.27 9.15
C VAL A 27 -10.69 0.44 7.88
N ALA A 28 -10.17 0.99 6.78
CA ALA A 28 -9.98 0.24 5.54
C ALA A 28 -8.49 0.07 5.24
N ASN A 29 -8.15 -1.12 4.77
CA ASN A 29 -6.79 -1.44 4.34
C ASN A 29 -6.79 -1.75 2.85
N ALA A 30 -5.75 -1.29 2.15
CA ALA A 30 -5.54 -1.58 0.75
C ALA A 30 -4.05 -1.72 0.43
N ARG A 31 -3.75 -2.33 -0.70
CA ARG A 31 -2.39 -2.38 -1.26
C ARG A 31 -2.36 -1.61 -2.57
N LEU A 32 -1.34 -0.80 -2.74
CA LEU A 32 -1.10 -0.02 -3.94
C LEU A 32 0.20 -0.46 -4.61
N ALA A 33 0.13 -0.74 -5.90
CA ALA A 33 1.27 -1.07 -6.74
C ALA A 33 1.77 0.19 -7.45
N GLN A 34 3.04 0.49 -7.27
CA GLN A 34 3.74 1.55 -8.01
C GLN A 34 4.84 0.90 -8.84
N THR A 35 4.64 0.84 -10.14
CA THR A 35 5.57 0.22 -11.07
C THR A 35 6.39 1.28 -11.81
N TYR A 36 7.67 1.08 -11.88
CA TYR A 36 8.58 1.92 -12.65
C TYR A 36 9.52 1.08 -13.50
N ARG A 37 9.99 1.68 -14.57
CA ARG A 37 10.92 1.04 -15.51
C ARG A 37 12.34 1.47 -15.24
N LEU A 38 13.22 0.49 -15.25
CA LEU A 38 14.66 0.66 -15.14
C LEU A 38 15.35 0.13 -16.38
N SER A 39 16.48 0.72 -16.72
CA SER A 39 17.41 0.11 -17.65
C SER A 39 18.64 -0.36 -16.88
N ARG A 40 18.89 -1.66 -16.90
CA ARG A 40 20.05 -2.26 -16.27
C ARG A 40 20.89 -2.93 -17.37
N ASN A 41 22.13 -2.47 -17.54
CA ASN A 41 23.03 -2.95 -18.61
C ASN A 41 22.42 -2.87 -20.01
N GLY A 42 21.67 -1.81 -20.31
CA GLY A 42 21.01 -1.62 -21.60
C GLY A 42 19.73 -2.46 -21.81
N LEU A 43 19.35 -3.30 -20.83
CA LEU A 43 18.14 -4.11 -20.88
C LEU A 43 17.02 -3.46 -20.06
N PRO A 44 15.81 -3.33 -20.65
CA PRO A 44 14.66 -2.82 -19.90
C PRO A 44 14.21 -3.84 -18.84
N SER A 45 13.94 -3.35 -17.64
CA SER A 45 13.33 -4.13 -16.56
C SER A 45 12.25 -3.31 -15.86
N GLU A 46 11.25 -3.99 -15.34
CA GLU A 46 10.21 -3.37 -14.52
C GLU A 46 10.40 -3.77 -13.06
N HIS A 47 10.13 -2.81 -12.18
CA HIS A 47 10.11 -3.05 -10.74
C HIS A 47 8.84 -2.47 -10.14
N THR A 48 8.20 -3.23 -9.26
CA THR A 48 6.98 -2.82 -8.58
C THR A 48 7.23 -2.70 -7.08
N ASN A 49 6.96 -1.52 -6.55
CA ASN A 49 6.88 -1.27 -5.13
C ASN A 49 5.44 -1.49 -4.65
N TRP A 50 5.31 -2.13 -3.50
CA TRP A 50 4.03 -2.41 -2.87
C TRP A 50 3.88 -1.57 -1.62
N PHE A 51 2.81 -0.79 -1.53
CA PHE A 51 2.53 0.06 -0.39
C PHE A 51 1.25 -0.38 0.31
N SER A 52 1.31 -0.49 1.62
CA SER A 52 0.14 -0.70 2.46
C SER A 52 -0.51 0.64 2.79
N LEU A 53 -1.78 0.78 2.47
CA LEU A 53 -2.57 1.98 2.74
C LEU A 53 -3.55 1.70 3.88
N VAL A 54 -3.70 2.66 4.78
CA VAL A 54 -4.68 2.62 5.86
C VAL A 54 -5.54 3.87 5.80
N PHE A 55 -6.86 3.67 5.76
CA PHE A 55 -7.87 4.72 5.77
C PHE A 55 -8.64 4.66 7.08
N TYR A 56 -8.85 5.79 7.73
CA TYR A 56 -9.58 5.88 9.00
C TYR A 56 -10.86 6.69 8.86
N GLY A 57 -11.89 6.30 9.59
CA GLY A 57 -13.15 7.03 9.70
C GLY A 57 -13.89 7.18 8.36
N ASP A 58 -14.26 8.41 8.02
CA ASP A 58 -15.00 8.71 6.79
C ASP A 58 -14.21 8.34 5.53
N LEU A 59 -12.89 8.48 5.55
CA LEU A 59 -12.04 8.06 4.43
C LEU A 59 -12.10 6.54 4.22
N ALA A 60 -12.24 5.75 5.28
CA ALA A 60 -12.40 4.31 5.17
C ALA A 60 -13.71 3.94 4.47
N ILE A 61 -14.78 4.65 4.76
CA ILE A 61 -16.07 4.45 4.12
C ILE A 61 -15.99 4.82 2.63
N LEU A 62 -15.40 5.97 2.31
CA LEU A 62 -15.19 6.40 0.93
C LEU A 62 -14.30 5.43 0.14
N ALA A 63 -13.30 4.85 0.80
CA ALA A 63 -12.41 3.88 0.17
C ALA A 63 -13.13 2.60 -0.28
N MET A 64 -14.29 2.28 0.30
CA MET A 64 -15.08 1.10 -0.09
C MET A 64 -15.69 1.21 -1.49
N GLU A 65 -15.75 2.41 -2.07
CA GLU A 65 -16.16 2.63 -3.45
C GLU A 65 -15.05 2.34 -4.47
N LEU A 66 -13.84 2.11 -3.99
CA LEU A 66 -12.68 1.81 -4.83
C LEU A 66 -12.67 0.34 -5.22
N GLU A 67 -12.24 0.08 -6.44
CA GLU A 67 -12.15 -1.27 -6.99
C GLU A 67 -10.70 -1.63 -7.36
N LYS A 68 -10.47 -2.94 -7.51
CA LYS A 68 -9.20 -3.45 -8.01
C LYS A 68 -8.85 -2.78 -9.34
N GLY A 69 -7.59 -2.40 -9.50
CA GLY A 69 -7.07 -1.78 -10.72
C GLY A 69 -7.31 -0.27 -10.84
N THR A 70 -8.00 0.33 -9.85
CA THR A 70 -8.17 1.79 -9.83
C THR A 70 -6.81 2.48 -9.74
N ASN A 71 -6.56 3.44 -10.65
CA ASN A 71 -5.42 4.33 -10.53
C ASN A 71 -5.73 5.40 -9.48
N LEU A 72 -4.93 5.43 -8.43
CA LEU A 72 -5.18 6.23 -7.25
C LEU A 72 -3.99 7.13 -6.94
N TYR A 73 -4.28 8.40 -6.66
CA TYR A 73 -3.34 9.32 -6.03
C TYR A 73 -3.64 9.43 -4.54
N VAL A 74 -2.61 9.37 -3.73
CA VAL A 74 -2.70 9.35 -2.26
C VAL A 74 -1.75 10.37 -1.66
N GLU A 75 -2.24 11.13 -0.70
CA GLU A 75 -1.45 11.96 0.20
C GLU A 75 -1.66 11.47 1.64
N GLY A 76 -0.58 11.42 2.41
CA GLY A 76 -0.65 11.00 3.80
C GLY A 76 0.68 11.05 4.51
N SER A 77 0.79 10.31 5.58
CA SER A 77 2.04 10.10 6.32
C SER A 77 2.52 8.66 6.17
N PHE A 78 3.84 8.50 6.20
CA PHE A 78 4.46 7.18 6.23
C PHE A 78 4.75 6.80 7.68
N ASP A 79 4.11 5.75 8.14
CA ASP A 79 4.14 5.35 9.53
C ASP A 79 4.83 4.00 9.72
N GLN A 80 5.55 3.89 10.81
CA GLN A 80 6.18 2.67 11.28
C GLN A 80 5.54 2.25 12.59
N ARG A 81 4.97 1.06 12.63
CA ARG A 81 4.26 0.55 13.79
C ARG A 81 4.90 -0.75 14.28
N PRO A 82 5.33 -0.85 15.56
CA PRO A 82 5.85 -2.09 16.10
C PRO A 82 4.71 -3.11 16.28
N PHE A 83 5.03 -4.37 16.03
CA PHE A 83 4.15 -5.48 16.38
C PHE A 83 4.98 -6.68 16.83
N THR A 84 4.39 -7.55 17.64
CA THR A 84 5.03 -8.79 18.09
C THR A 84 4.37 -9.95 17.35
N GLY A 85 5.19 -10.70 16.60
CA GLY A 85 4.74 -11.89 15.88
C GLY A 85 4.41 -13.06 16.83
N GLN A 86 3.86 -14.13 16.28
CA GLN A 86 3.57 -15.36 17.02
C GLN A 86 4.84 -16.05 17.58
N ASP A 87 5.98 -15.77 16.96
CA ASP A 87 7.31 -16.21 17.37
C ASP A 87 7.93 -15.35 18.50
N HIS A 88 7.15 -14.42 19.08
CA HIS A 88 7.56 -13.46 20.10
C HIS A 88 8.66 -12.48 19.66
N ARG A 89 8.94 -12.39 18.37
CA ARG A 89 9.88 -11.41 17.82
C ARG A 89 9.20 -10.07 17.55
N LYS A 90 9.87 -8.99 17.92
CA LYS A 90 9.45 -7.63 17.64
C LYS A 90 9.78 -7.27 16.19
N ARG A 91 8.78 -6.84 15.45
CA ARG A 91 8.87 -6.43 14.03
C ARG A 91 8.21 -5.08 13.83
N TYR A 92 8.39 -4.50 12.66
CA TYR A 92 7.77 -3.25 12.27
C TYR A 92 6.91 -3.42 11.03
N ILE A 93 5.73 -2.86 11.08
CA ILE A 93 4.84 -2.72 9.93
C ILE A 93 4.99 -1.31 9.41
N TYR A 94 5.17 -1.18 8.10
CA TYR A 94 5.26 0.09 7.41
C TYR A 94 3.99 0.31 6.61
N GLU A 95 3.33 1.44 6.83
CA GLU A 95 2.07 1.75 6.18
C GLU A 95 1.94 3.25 5.91
N VAL A 96 1.13 3.59 4.91
CA VAL A 96 0.76 4.97 4.60
C VAL A 96 -0.61 5.24 5.20
N THR A 97 -0.66 6.13 6.18
CA THR A 97 -1.92 6.64 6.72
C THR A 97 -2.45 7.70 5.77
N VAL A 98 -3.53 7.38 5.08
CA VAL A 98 -4.11 8.23 4.04
C VAL A 98 -4.84 9.41 4.67
N GLN A 99 -4.52 10.61 4.22
CA GLN A 99 -5.20 11.85 4.60
C GLN A 99 -6.08 12.38 3.49
N LYS A 100 -5.70 12.09 2.23
CA LYS A 100 -6.44 12.50 1.04
C LYS A 100 -6.16 11.53 -0.09
N PHE A 101 -7.17 11.25 -0.89
CA PHE A 101 -7.00 10.45 -2.10
C PHE A 101 -8.01 10.86 -3.17
N PHE A 102 -7.68 10.57 -4.41
CA PHE A 102 -8.60 10.69 -5.55
C PHE A 102 -8.20 9.76 -6.68
N ARG A 103 -9.18 9.40 -7.50
CA ARG A 103 -8.96 8.58 -8.70
C ARG A 103 -8.29 9.41 -9.78
N ILE A 104 -7.34 8.82 -10.47
CA ILE A 104 -6.71 9.39 -11.66
C ILE A 104 -7.35 8.75 -12.90
N GLY A 105 -7.72 9.55 -13.90
CA GLY A 105 -8.32 9.06 -15.14
C GLY A 105 -9.85 8.90 -15.07
N ARG A 106 -10.45 8.59 -16.22
CA ARG A 106 -11.88 8.35 -16.35
C ARG A 106 -12.18 6.84 -16.33
N ALA A 107 -13.36 6.49 -15.82
CA ALA A 107 -13.87 5.11 -15.79
C ALA A 107 -13.97 4.44 -17.17
N SER A 108 -13.96 5.21 -18.25
CA SER A 108 -14.02 4.71 -19.63
C SER A 108 -12.67 4.27 -20.22
N GLU A 109 -11.56 4.49 -19.49
CA GLU A 109 -10.21 4.12 -19.93
C GLU A 109 -9.71 2.81 -19.28
N GLU A 110 -10.60 2.12 -18.55
CA GLU A 110 -10.26 0.92 -17.78
C GLU A 110 -9.84 -0.31 -18.63
N GLU A 111 -10.16 -0.31 -19.93
CA GLU A 111 -9.85 -1.47 -20.79
C GLU A 111 -8.38 -1.57 -21.24
N ASN A 112 -7.56 -0.55 -20.98
CA ASN A 112 -6.20 -0.52 -21.55
C ASN A 112 -5.12 0.04 -20.62
N GLN A 113 -5.20 -0.24 -19.31
CA GLN A 113 -4.20 0.21 -18.35
C GLN A 113 -3.05 -0.81 -18.22
N PRO A 114 -1.82 -0.49 -18.66
CA PRO A 114 -0.70 -1.41 -18.60
C PRO A 114 -0.34 -1.87 -17.19
N GLY A 115 -0.69 -1.08 -16.17
CA GLY A 115 -0.42 -1.40 -14.77
C GLY A 115 -1.38 -2.40 -14.14
N ALA A 116 -2.65 -2.44 -14.57
CA ALA A 116 -3.64 -3.37 -14.03
C ALA A 116 -3.42 -4.81 -14.51
N ALA A 117 -2.88 -5.00 -15.73
CA ALA A 117 -2.60 -6.30 -16.30
C ALA A 117 -1.42 -7.02 -15.65
N ASN A 118 -0.54 -6.29 -14.95
CA ASN A 118 0.69 -6.81 -14.34
C ASN A 118 0.61 -6.91 -12.81
N LEU A 119 -0.58 -6.76 -12.24
CA LEU A 119 -0.77 -7.00 -10.80
C LEU A 119 -0.65 -8.50 -10.52
N PRO A 120 0.19 -8.90 -9.56
CA PRO A 120 0.29 -10.31 -9.20
C PRO A 120 -1.04 -10.83 -8.67
N PRO A 121 -1.31 -12.13 -8.82
CA PRO A 121 -2.49 -12.75 -8.21
C PRO A 121 -2.55 -12.44 -6.72
N LYS A 122 -3.76 -12.29 -6.22
CA LYS A 122 -4.01 -11.93 -4.80
C LYS A 122 -3.30 -12.86 -3.83
N ASP A 123 -3.14 -14.13 -4.20
CA ASP A 123 -2.57 -15.16 -3.36
C ASP A 123 -1.03 -15.13 -3.32
N GLU A 124 -0.39 -14.53 -4.32
CA GLU A 124 1.06 -14.38 -4.35
C GLU A 124 1.55 -13.03 -3.77
N ALA A 125 0.70 -12.01 -3.76
CA ALA A 125 1.05 -10.67 -3.26
C ALA A 125 1.04 -10.56 -1.73
N PHE A 126 0.43 -11.51 -1.03
CA PHE A 126 0.19 -11.49 0.41
C PHE A 126 0.69 -12.77 1.07
N ASN A 127 1.96 -13.01 0.96
CA ASN A 127 2.57 -13.94 1.89
C ASN A 127 3.02 -13.14 3.11
N ASP A 128 2.21 -13.15 4.16
CA ASP A 128 2.51 -12.50 5.43
C ASP A 128 3.87 -12.89 5.98
N GLU A 129 4.36 -14.06 5.59
CA GLU A 129 5.69 -14.54 5.96
C GLU A 129 6.82 -13.82 5.21
N ALA A 130 6.60 -13.41 3.96
CA ALA A 130 7.63 -12.71 3.20
C ALA A 130 7.81 -11.25 3.63
N ASP A 131 6.72 -10.59 4.01
CA ASP A 131 6.79 -9.24 4.58
C ASP A 131 7.44 -9.24 5.98
N ASN A 132 7.49 -10.38 6.63
CA ASN A 132 8.01 -10.50 7.98
C ASN A 132 9.51 -10.79 8.08
N VAL A 133 10.14 -11.27 7.01
CA VAL A 133 11.50 -11.80 7.08
C VAL A 133 12.57 -10.75 6.81
N GLN A 134 12.23 -9.64 6.16
CA GLN A 134 13.25 -8.74 5.62
C GLN A 134 13.65 -7.57 6.51
N PHE A 135 13.03 -7.40 7.66
CA PHE A 135 13.29 -6.27 8.54
C PHE A 135 13.95 -6.63 9.87
N GLU A 136 14.50 -7.83 9.96
CA GLU A 136 15.13 -8.29 11.22
C GLU A 136 16.49 -7.67 11.50
N GLU A 137 17.15 -7.08 10.52
CA GLU A 137 18.54 -6.67 10.72
C GLU A 137 18.80 -5.22 10.32
N GLU A 138 19.33 -4.52 11.30
CA GLU A 138 20.21 -3.37 11.14
C GLU A 138 19.63 -2.15 10.43
N VAL A 139 18.60 -1.58 11.05
CA VAL A 139 18.37 -0.15 10.85
C VAL A 139 19.02 0.57 12.05
N PRO A 140 20.16 1.25 11.86
CA PRO A 140 20.90 1.89 12.95
C PRO A 140 20.13 2.96 13.71
N TRP A 141 18.97 3.36 13.18
CA TRP A 141 18.06 4.34 13.78
C TRP A 141 16.84 3.73 14.47
N ALA A 142 16.70 2.42 14.50
CA ALA A 142 15.61 1.71 15.18
C ALA A 142 15.91 1.46 16.65
N ILE A 143 16.42 2.48 17.31
CA ILE A 143 16.61 2.48 18.75
C ILE A 143 15.40 3.07 19.46
#